data_e63c1e749b72e49403ed72a687408e1e
#
_entry.id   e63c1e749b72e49403ed72a687408e1e
#
_cell.length_a   1.000
_cell.length_b   1.000
_cell.length_c   1.000
_cell.angle_alpha   90.00
_cell.angle_beta   90.00
_cell.angle_gamma   90.00
#
_symmetry.space_group_name_H-M   'P 1'
#
loop_
_entity.id
_entity.type
_entity.pdbx_description
1 polymer ?
#
loop_
_entity_poly.entity_id
_entity_poly.type
_entity_poly.pdbx_seq_one_letter_code
_entity_poly.pdbx_strand_id
1 'polypeptide(L)'
;MREKGEVTVFLAMILVMIMTLLLVMAESARTAGQRLYLRVASNSAMESLMAQYHRSLWNEYRILGLETDSKGLLEEEFKGFLEPYMKAKNWYPLKTEDAVVKDMAVLTEGKGSCMEQEILDYMKYGLAGILWESMTEGEAKEVLGDIKNAASVNRVSDLYEEHSKEAVALEKALEKLNARLEQQKTHWEEGLDCLESLNGEGMIRKCEAVIKDLKAVPGLVEAYEKKADQMERALKKSREKFVSEEDLKESSRGPLTKEIRSYETYISQDGERRNMIRGLTEKSRENIRFMEQLIEEAEEVIQYIDDWEPSDEEDDLDEEELWEPVIRHMSRYPVLTLGVSFGVKDKEKEGWLEKIKSMSGKGILKIVLPPDCQVSEKRLPLLQAPSALSKNDTAHFQGISSLMDRLTVSEYGVRYFSHFEKIKDKDNFYELEYILYGKKTDRENLEASVLKLVSVRQGLNMIHILSDGKKRQEAETLA
;
A
#
# COMPACT_ATOMS: atom_id res chain seq x y z
N MET A 1 49.13 99.86 22.79
CA MET A 1 47.84 99.44 22.20
C MET A 1 47.88 98.13 21.38
N ARG A 2 49.04 97.45 21.27
CA ARG A 2 49.12 96.17 20.49
C ARG A 2 48.62 94.96 21.28
N GLU A 3 48.74 94.88 22.56
CA GLU A 3 48.38 93.72 23.37
C GLU A 3 46.91 93.45 23.47
N LYS A 4 46.03 94.48 23.32
CA LYS A 4 44.55 94.26 23.36
C LYS A 4 43.98 93.56 22.10
N GLY A 5 44.73 93.67 20.97
CA GLY A 5 44.30 93.00 19.71
C GLY A 5 44.61 91.49 19.66
N GLU A 6 45.73 91.09 20.31
CA GLU A 6 46.16 89.68 20.37
C GLU A 6 45.21 88.85 21.25
N VAL A 7 44.79 89.43 22.38
CA VAL A 7 43.80 88.77 23.27
C VAL A 7 42.44 88.59 22.61
N THR A 8 41.96 89.60 21.82
CA THR A 8 40.72 89.54 21.08
C THR A 8 40.73 88.47 19.96
N VAL A 9 41.85 88.37 19.23
CA VAL A 9 42.05 87.32 18.20
C VAL A 9 42.12 85.96 18.86
N PHE A 10 42.86 85.79 19.98
CA PHE A 10 42.95 84.56 20.74
C PHE A 10 41.55 84.14 21.27
N LEU A 11 40.77 85.04 21.85
CA LEU A 11 39.42 84.81 22.32
C LEU A 11 38.50 84.44 21.18
N ALA A 12 38.59 85.07 20.02
CA ALA A 12 37.82 84.73 18.83
C ALA A 12 38.18 83.33 18.33
N MET A 13 39.43 82.92 18.32
CA MET A 13 39.85 81.59 17.93
C MET A 13 39.33 80.53 18.92
N ILE A 14 39.38 80.78 20.23
CA ILE A 14 38.81 79.89 21.24
C ILE A 14 37.29 79.77 21.05
N LEU A 15 36.57 80.88 20.80
CA LEU A 15 35.15 80.86 20.57
C LEU A 15 34.80 80.06 19.33
N VAL A 16 35.52 80.20 18.22
CA VAL A 16 35.33 79.37 17.01
C VAL A 16 35.57 77.89 17.29
N MET A 17 36.63 77.59 18.07
CA MET A 17 36.94 76.19 18.45
C MET A 17 35.83 75.57 19.33
N ILE A 18 35.36 76.35 20.30
CA ILE A 18 34.23 75.90 21.14
C ILE A 18 32.95 75.74 20.30
N MET A 19 32.63 76.66 19.42
CA MET A 19 31.48 76.58 18.53
C MET A 19 31.58 75.40 17.58
N THR A 20 32.75 75.12 16.99
CA THR A 20 32.95 73.96 16.14
C THR A 20 32.76 72.65 16.92
N LEU A 21 33.30 72.58 18.16
CA LEU A 21 33.13 71.42 19.05
C LEU A 21 31.62 71.19 19.36
N LEU A 22 30.89 72.26 19.72
CA LEU A 22 29.46 72.16 20.01
C LEU A 22 28.68 71.75 18.78
N LEU A 23 29.03 72.27 17.59
CA LEU A 23 28.37 71.81 16.32
C LEU A 23 28.62 70.34 16.00
N VAL A 24 29.90 69.86 16.20
CA VAL A 24 30.22 68.45 16.01
C VAL A 24 29.48 67.56 17.03
N MET A 25 29.41 68.02 18.29
CA MET A 25 28.60 67.26 19.28
C MET A 25 27.12 67.23 18.96
N ALA A 26 26.55 68.36 18.52
CA ALA A 26 25.14 68.44 18.11
C ALA A 26 24.86 67.59 16.89
N GLU A 27 25.74 67.55 15.88
CA GLU A 27 25.58 66.71 14.69
C GLU A 27 25.77 65.22 15.02
N SER A 28 26.71 64.91 15.91
CA SER A 28 26.88 63.54 16.43
C SER A 28 25.60 63.04 17.16
N ALA A 29 25.09 63.87 18.05
CA ALA A 29 23.85 63.57 18.77
C ALA A 29 22.64 63.43 17.79
N ARG A 30 22.57 64.32 16.80
CA ARG A 30 21.54 64.22 15.73
C ARG A 30 21.67 62.93 14.94
N THR A 31 22.85 62.56 14.52
CA THR A 31 23.13 61.33 13.78
C THR A 31 22.75 60.08 14.61
N ALA A 32 23.11 60.07 15.90
CA ALA A 32 22.71 58.99 16.81
C ALA A 32 21.21 58.89 16.97
N GLY A 33 20.54 60.03 17.12
CA GLY A 33 19.08 60.13 17.16
C GLY A 33 18.42 59.66 15.86
N GLN A 34 18.94 60.01 14.69
CA GLN A 34 18.48 59.53 13.39
C GLN A 34 18.59 58.01 13.29
N ARG A 35 19.69 57.43 13.70
CA ARG A 35 19.86 55.98 13.69
C ARG A 35 18.86 55.25 14.62
N LEU A 36 18.64 55.80 15.81
CA LEU A 36 17.65 55.27 16.74
C LEU A 36 16.24 55.37 16.15
N TYR A 37 15.89 56.54 15.62
CA TYR A 37 14.58 56.79 15.00
C TYR A 37 14.34 55.84 13.83
N LEU A 38 15.32 55.71 12.94
CA LEU A 38 15.23 54.75 11.80
C LEU A 38 15.01 53.32 12.30
N ARG A 39 15.72 52.89 13.34
CA ARG A 39 15.56 51.55 13.91
C ARG A 39 14.16 51.36 14.46
N VAL A 40 13.64 52.33 15.22
CA VAL A 40 12.27 52.28 15.77
C VAL A 40 11.25 52.27 14.65
N ALA A 41 11.37 53.14 13.67
CA ALA A 41 10.47 53.21 12.52
C ALA A 41 10.49 51.94 11.69
N SER A 42 11.67 51.39 11.41
CA SER A 42 11.82 50.11 10.69
C SER A 42 11.24 48.93 11.46
N ASN A 43 11.47 48.87 12.79
CA ASN A 43 10.86 47.83 13.60
C ASN A 43 9.35 47.92 13.61
N SER A 44 8.77 49.13 13.79
CA SER A 44 7.31 49.34 13.75
C SER A 44 6.70 49.01 12.37
N ALA A 45 7.40 49.34 11.30
CA ALA A 45 6.95 48.99 9.93
C ALA A 45 6.99 47.47 9.73
N MET A 46 8.04 46.78 10.23
CA MET A 46 8.18 45.34 10.20
C MET A 46 7.08 44.64 11.04
N GLU A 47 6.84 45.13 12.26
CA GLU A 47 5.74 44.60 13.11
C GLU A 47 4.38 44.77 12.42
N SER A 48 4.16 45.94 11.75
CA SER A 48 2.93 46.17 10.99
C SER A 48 2.77 45.22 9.80
N LEU A 49 3.87 44.93 9.10
CA LEU A 49 3.90 43.95 8.00
C LEU A 49 3.60 42.55 8.53
N MET A 50 4.27 42.15 9.62
CA MET A 50 4.09 40.80 10.26
C MET A 50 2.68 40.68 10.88
N ALA A 51 2.01 41.76 11.29
CA ALA A 51 0.66 41.72 11.78
C ALA A 51 -0.38 41.38 10.70
N GLN A 52 0.01 41.40 9.42
CA GLN A 52 -0.81 40.97 8.29
C GLN A 52 -0.72 39.43 8.07
N TYR A 53 -0.25 38.69 9.04
CA TYR A 53 -0.17 37.22 8.94
C TYR A 53 -1.52 36.59 8.52
N HIS A 54 -1.45 35.46 7.84
CA HIS A 54 -2.63 34.73 7.35
C HIS A 54 -3.44 34.17 8.52
N ARG A 55 -4.54 34.83 8.86
CA ARG A 55 -5.33 34.58 10.09
C ARG A 55 -5.92 33.15 10.12
N SER A 56 -6.41 32.63 9.01
CA SER A 56 -6.97 31.26 8.97
C SER A 56 -5.88 30.23 9.24
N LEU A 57 -4.70 30.39 8.65
CA LEU A 57 -3.56 29.50 8.89
C LEU A 57 -3.16 29.48 10.39
N TRP A 58 -3.15 30.64 11.03
CA TRP A 58 -2.86 30.70 12.46
C TRP A 58 -4.01 30.16 13.31
N ASN A 59 -5.24 30.51 13.03
CA ASN A 59 -6.39 30.10 13.83
C ASN A 59 -6.63 28.59 13.76
N GLU A 60 -6.48 28.01 12.61
CA GLU A 60 -6.76 26.59 12.39
C GLU A 60 -5.54 25.70 12.69
N TYR A 61 -4.36 26.11 12.25
CA TYR A 61 -3.17 25.28 12.29
C TYR A 61 -2.05 25.81 13.18
N ARG A 62 -2.17 27.03 13.76
CA ARG A 62 -1.13 27.65 14.57
C ARG A 62 0.22 27.83 13.85
N ILE A 63 0.17 28.02 12.55
CA ILE A 63 1.33 28.29 11.70
C ILE A 63 1.31 29.78 11.35
N LEU A 64 2.44 30.47 11.56
CA LEU A 64 2.62 31.86 11.16
C LEU A 64 3.15 31.93 9.73
N GLY A 65 2.54 32.78 8.91
CA GLY A 65 2.98 33.02 7.55
C GLY A 65 2.31 34.24 6.97
N LEU A 66 3.00 34.91 6.06
CA LEU A 66 2.44 36.00 5.25
C LEU A 66 2.02 35.43 3.90
N GLU A 67 0.88 35.91 3.39
CA GLU A 67 0.45 35.62 2.04
C GLU A 67 1.07 36.66 1.10
N THR A 68 1.86 36.23 0.15
CA THR A 68 2.48 37.12 -0.84
C THR A 68 2.78 36.38 -2.14
N ASP A 69 2.63 37.11 -3.25
CA ASP A 69 2.96 36.55 -4.58
C ASP A 69 4.43 36.74 -4.95
N SER A 70 5.12 37.70 -4.34
CA SER A 70 6.53 37.99 -4.67
C SER A 70 7.26 38.79 -3.60
N LYS A 71 8.61 38.74 -3.63
CA LYS A 71 9.47 39.59 -2.78
C LYS A 71 9.20 41.08 -3.00
N GLY A 72 8.98 41.48 -4.25
CA GLY A 72 8.73 42.89 -4.60
C GLY A 72 7.46 43.47 -3.95
N LEU A 73 6.42 42.62 -3.80
CA LEU A 73 5.20 43.06 -3.12
C LEU A 73 5.45 43.34 -1.63
N LEU A 74 6.21 42.46 -0.95
CA LEU A 74 6.61 42.65 0.45
C LEU A 74 7.47 43.90 0.64
N GLU A 75 8.34 44.21 -0.34
CA GLU A 75 9.15 45.43 -0.33
C GLU A 75 8.31 46.68 -0.44
N GLU A 76 7.29 46.67 -1.30
CA GLU A 76 6.33 47.78 -1.46
C GLU A 76 5.46 47.96 -0.22
N GLU A 77 4.93 46.90 0.34
CA GLU A 77 4.16 46.93 1.59
C GLU A 77 4.99 47.47 2.76
N PHE A 78 6.21 46.98 2.93
CA PHE A 78 7.11 47.48 3.94
C PHE A 78 7.40 49.01 3.78
N LYS A 79 7.67 49.42 2.54
CA LYS A 79 7.84 50.87 2.23
C LYS A 79 6.59 51.65 2.60
N GLY A 80 5.39 51.11 2.28
CA GLY A 80 4.10 51.72 2.64
C GLY A 80 3.94 51.91 4.15
N PHE A 81 4.33 50.96 4.98
CA PHE A 81 4.32 51.09 6.44
C PHE A 81 5.40 51.99 6.98
N LEU A 82 6.56 52.09 6.32
CA LEU A 82 7.65 52.94 6.72
C LEU A 82 7.41 54.42 6.35
N GLU A 83 6.70 54.70 5.27
CA GLU A 83 6.50 56.04 4.70
C GLU A 83 5.92 57.06 5.70
N PRO A 84 4.91 56.75 6.55
CA PRO A 84 4.39 57.69 7.53
C PRO A 84 5.46 58.21 8.50
N TYR A 85 6.40 57.35 8.89
CA TYR A 85 7.53 57.69 9.79
C TYR A 85 8.54 58.57 9.06
N MET A 86 8.78 58.37 7.78
CA MET A 86 9.71 59.17 6.98
C MET A 86 9.14 60.58 6.67
N LYS A 87 7.84 60.69 6.52
CA LYS A 87 7.14 61.95 6.27
C LYS A 87 6.87 62.78 7.53
N ALA A 88 7.09 62.20 8.73
CA ALA A 88 6.84 62.86 9.98
C ALA A 88 7.76 64.09 10.13
N LYS A 89 7.20 65.27 10.48
CA LYS A 89 7.95 66.47 10.76
C LYS A 89 8.64 66.33 12.12
N ASN A 90 9.89 66.00 12.09
CA ASN A 90 10.75 65.84 13.29
C ASN A 90 12.16 66.40 13.06
N TRP A 91 13.02 66.31 14.07
CA TRP A 91 14.42 66.72 14.02
C TRP A 91 15.31 65.76 13.19
N TYR A 92 14.75 64.67 12.67
CA TYR A 92 15.45 63.58 12.02
C TYR A 92 14.94 63.37 10.61
N PRO A 93 15.21 64.28 9.66
CA PRO A 93 14.74 64.13 8.28
C PRO A 93 15.42 62.90 7.65
N LEU A 94 14.64 61.91 7.30
CA LEU A 94 15.07 60.69 6.65
C LEU A 94 14.30 60.55 5.34
N LYS A 95 14.95 59.95 4.35
CA LYS A 95 14.34 59.54 3.09
C LYS A 95 14.66 58.08 2.88
N THR A 96 13.65 57.29 2.46
CA THR A 96 13.84 55.93 2.02
C THR A 96 14.31 55.95 0.58
N GLU A 97 15.47 55.39 0.28
CA GLU A 97 15.94 55.23 -1.09
C GLU A 97 15.41 53.88 -1.63
N ASP A 98 15.63 52.82 -0.89
CA ASP A 98 15.16 51.51 -1.25
C ASP A 98 14.99 50.57 0.00
N ALA A 99 14.20 49.52 -0.17
CA ALA A 99 14.09 48.42 0.79
C ALA A 99 14.08 47.11 -0.01
N VAL A 100 14.97 46.21 0.35
CA VAL A 100 15.16 44.94 -0.39
C VAL A 100 15.00 43.77 0.55
N VAL A 101 14.16 42.81 0.20
CA VAL A 101 14.05 41.52 0.87
C VAL A 101 15.21 40.64 0.42
N LYS A 102 16.23 40.47 1.26
CA LYS A 102 17.42 39.65 0.95
C LYS A 102 17.05 38.18 0.84
N ASP A 103 16.28 37.67 1.80
CA ASP A 103 15.91 36.27 1.88
C ASP A 103 14.47 36.12 2.32
N MET A 104 13.84 35.05 1.84
CA MET A 104 12.45 34.72 2.11
C MET A 104 12.33 33.19 2.21
N ALA A 105 11.86 32.71 3.34
CA ALA A 105 11.55 31.31 3.53
C ALA A 105 10.09 31.03 3.16
N VAL A 106 9.86 30.19 2.19
CA VAL A 106 8.52 29.77 1.78
C VAL A 106 8.14 28.49 2.52
N LEU A 107 6.97 28.47 3.18
CA LEU A 107 6.53 27.33 3.99
C LEU A 107 6.49 26.00 3.22
N THR A 108 6.22 26.07 1.92
CA THR A 108 6.10 24.89 1.04
C THR A 108 7.40 24.49 0.35
N GLU A 109 8.42 25.35 0.36
CA GLU A 109 9.75 25.04 -0.22
C GLU A 109 10.51 24.01 0.62
N GLY A 110 11.52 23.38 0.02
CA GLY A 110 12.34 22.39 0.70
C GLY A 110 11.54 21.20 1.23
N LYS A 111 10.47 20.80 0.51
CA LYS A 111 9.53 19.75 0.93
C LYS A 111 8.80 20.07 2.24
N GLY A 112 8.55 21.34 2.52
CA GLY A 112 7.86 21.78 3.72
C GLY A 112 8.77 21.88 4.98
N SER A 113 10.06 21.90 4.81
CA SER A 113 11.00 21.96 5.95
C SER A 113 10.82 23.20 6.83
N CYS A 114 10.47 24.35 6.23
CA CYS A 114 10.15 25.56 6.98
C CYS A 114 8.88 25.42 7.80
N MET A 115 7.84 24.82 7.23
CA MET A 115 6.59 24.53 7.93
C MET A 115 6.81 23.55 9.07
N GLU A 116 7.64 22.53 8.86
CA GLU A 116 7.98 21.53 9.86
C GLU A 116 8.73 22.14 11.03
N GLN A 117 9.67 23.04 10.77
CA GLN A 117 10.39 23.77 11.80
C GLN A 117 9.45 24.67 12.62
N GLU A 118 8.53 25.36 11.96
CA GLU A 118 7.52 26.19 12.61
C GLU A 118 6.61 25.35 13.52
N ILE A 119 6.19 24.18 13.06
CA ILE A 119 5.43 23.20 13.85
C ILE A 119 6.21 22.78 15.10
N LEU A 120 7.49 22.40 14.93
CA LEU A 120 8.32 21.97 16.04
C LEU A 120 8.53 23.10 17.06
N ASP A 121 8.78 24.32 16.59
CA ASP A 121 8.99 25.47 17.47
C ASP A 121 7.70 25.85 18.20
N TYR A 122 6.55 25.82 17.52
CA TYR A 122 5.26 26.00 18.16
C TYR A 122 5.00 24.93 19.23
N MET A 123 5.25 23.66 18.92
CA MET A 123 5.02 22.55 19.82
C MET A 123 5.94 22.55 21.04
N LYS A 124 7.18 23.03 20.93
CA LYS A 124 8.10 23.20 22.08
C LYS A 124 7.54 24.18 23.11
N TYR A 125 6.88 25.24 22.65
CA TYR A 125 6.34 26.28 23.55
C TYR A 125 4.89 26.04 23.95
N GLY A 126 4.11 25.31 23.13
CA GLY A 126 2.67 25.10 23.32
C GLY A 126 2.30 23.84 24.10
N LEU A 127 3.22 22.95 24.37
CA LEU A 127 2.94 21.60 24.83
C LEU A 127 3.67 21.18 26.13
N ALA A 128 4.09 22.12 26.96
CA ALA A 128 4.53 21.78 28.31
C ALA A 128 3.40 21.00 29.01
N GLY A 129 3.50 19.69 29.06
CA GLY A 129 2.51 18.82 29.74
C GLY A 129 1.93 17.67 28.94
N ILE A 130 2.50 17.25 27.80
CA ILE A 130 1.95 16.17 27.00
C ILE A 130 2.62 14.82 27.33
N LEU A 131 1.85 13.77 27.09
CA LEU A 131 2.16 12.34 27.30
C LEU A 131 3.59 11.90 26.92
N TRP A 132 4.27 12.62 26.01
CA TRP A 132 5.63 12.33 25.56
C TRP A 132 6.72 12.82 26.53
N GLU A 133 6.45 13.80 27.42
CA GLU A 133 7.43 14.19 28.45
C GLU A 133 7.66 13.08 29.48
N SER A 134 6.69 12.15 29.63
CA SER A 134 6.80 11.00 30.52
C SER A 134 7.47 9.77 29.89
N MET A 135 7.72 9.78 28.58
CA MET A 135 8.26 8.64 27.83
C MET A 135 9.76 8.88 27.52
N THR A 136 10.59 7.94 27.90
CA THR A 136 12.02 8.01 27.56
C THR A 136 12.25 7.70 26.07
N GLU A 137 13.34 8.24 25.51
CA GLU A 137 13.73 7.93 24.11
C GLU A 137 13.91 6.42 23.88
N GLY A 138 14.29 5.67 24.91
CA GLY A 138 14.42 4.21 24.88
C GLY A 138 13.08 3.52 24.69
N GLU A 139 12.08 3.90 25.48
CA GLU A 139 10.71 3.35 25.40
C GLU A 139 10.04 3.69 24.06
N ALA A 140 10.24 4.92 23.57
CA ALA A 140 9.74 5.31 22.24
C ALA A 140 10.38 4.49 21.11
N LYS A 141 11.70 4.21 21.20
CA LYS A 141 12.39 3.32 20.24
C LYS A 141 11.91 1.90 20.30
N GLU A 142 11.59 1.38 21.49
CA GLU A 142 11.08 0.02 21.67
C GLU A 142 9.69 -0.13 21.03
N VAL A 143 8.76 0.77 21.34
CA VAL A 143 7.41 0.79 20.74
C VAL A 143 7.47 0.91 19.21
N LEU A 144 8.32 1.81 18.69
CA LEU A 144 8.49 1.93 17.25
C LEU A 144 9.10 0.66 16.63
N GLY A 145 10.05 0.03 17.34
CA GLY A 145 10.62 -1.26 16.96
C GLY A 145 9.57 -2.36 16.87
N ASP A 146 8.62 -2.39 17.81
CA ASP A 146 7.52 -3.36 17.80
C ASP A 146 6.52 -3.09 16.67
N ILE A 147 6.20 -1.83 16.40
CA ILE A 147 5.34 -1.44 15.27
C ILE A 147 6.01 -1.81 13.93
N LYS A 148 7.32 -1.56 13.78
CA LYS A 148 8.08 -1.95 12.58
C LYS A 148 8.13 -3.48 12.41
N ASN A 149 8.39 -4.21 13.49
CA ASN A 149 8.36 -5.66 13.47
C ASN A 149 6.97 -6.19 13.10
N ALA A 150 5.90 -5.62 13.66
CA ALA A 150 4.52 -5.95 13.29
C ALA A 150 4.25 -5.70 11.79
N ALA A 151 4.72 -4.58 11.26
CA ALA A 151 4.59 -4.27 9.83
C ALA A 151 5.38 -5.26 8.96
N SER A 152 6.59 -5.69 9.39
CA SER A 152 7.39 -6.70 8.69
C SER A 152 6.74 -8.07 8.73
N VAL A 153 6.20 -8.48 9.89
CA VAL A 153 5.42 -9.73 10.03
C VAL A 153 4.21 -9.72 9.10
N ASN A 154 3.49 -8.60 9.01
CA ASN A 154 2.35 -8.49 8.09
C ASN A 154 2.78 -8.59 6.63
N ARG A 155 3.88 -7.91 6.22
CA ARG A 155 4.40 -8.04 4.85
C ARG A 155 4.77 -9.47 4.49
N VAL A 156 5.39 -10.19 5.42
CA VAL A 156 5.73 -11.61 5.24
C VAL A 156 4.47 -12.48 5.24
N SER A 157 3.50 -12.17 6.10
CA SER A 157 2.20 -12.85 6.09
C SER A 157 1.42 -12.62 4.80
N ASP A 158 1.48 -11.40 4.23
CA ASP A 158 0.87 -11.08 2.93
C ASP A 158 1.51 -11.90 1.80
N LEU A 159 2.83 -12.08 1.85
CA LEU A 159 3.55 -12.94 0.91
C LEU A 159 3.15 -14.41 1.06
N TYR A 160 3.03 -14.86 2.31
CA TYR A 160 2.55 -16.21 2.62
C TYR A 160 1.13 -16.43 2.09
N GLU A 161 0.23 -15.47 2.23
CA GLU A 161 -1.12 -15.54 1.67
C GLU A 161 -1.13 -15.53 0.13
N GLU A 162 -0.23 -14.76 -0.51
CA GLU A 162 -0.04 -14.81 -1.96
C GLU A 162 0.33 -16.24 -2.39
N HIS A 163 1.22 -16.92 -1.64
CA HIS A 163 1.59 -18.33 -1.88
C HIS A 163 0.42 -19.28 -1.65
N SER A 164 -0.31 -19.08 -0.56
CA SER A 164 -1.47 -19.91 -0.25
C SER A 164 -2.52 -19.81 -1.36
N LYS A 165 -2.80 -18.62 -1.85
CA LYS A 165 -3.73 -18.41 -2.98
C LYS A 165 -3.26 -19.09 -4.27
N GLU A 166 -1.98 -19.02 -4.60
CA GLU A 166 -1.44 -19.68 -5.77
C GLU A 166 -1.43 -21.22 -5.60
N ALA A 167 -1.15 -21.72 -4.39
CA ALA A 167 -1.24 -23.14 -4.08
C ALA A 167 -2.69 -23.66 -4.24
N VAL A 168 -3.67 -22.95 -3.72
CA VAL A 168 -5.10 -23.25 -3.90
C VAL A 168 -5.50 -23.22 -5.36
N ALA A 169 -5.04 -22.21 -6.10
CA ALA A 169 -5.33 -22.10 -7.52
C ALA A 169 -4.72 -23.28 -8.31
N LEU A 170 -3.56 -23.76 -7.89
CA LEU A 170 -2.89 -24.92 -8.44
C LEU A 170 -3.68 -26.21 -8.14
N GLU A 171 -4.09 -26.40 -6.88
CA GLU A 171 -4.93 -27.55 -6.48
C GLU A 171 -6.29 -27.56 -7.20
N LYS A 172 -6.94 -26.41 -7.33
CA LYS A 172 -8.19 -26.30 -8.13
C LYS A 172 -7.97 -26.66 -9.60
N ALA A 173 -6.81 -26.37 -10.16
CA ALA A 173 -6.48 -26.80 -11.52
C ALA A 173 -6.31 -28.33 -11.60
N LEU A 174 -5.66 -28.95 -10.59
CA LEU A 174 -5.56 -30.39 -10.47
C LEU A 174 -6.92 -31.07 -10.28
N GLU A 175 -7.77 -30.52 -9.40
CA GLU A 175 -9.13 -31.03 -9.17
C GLU A 175 -9.96 -31.03 -10.46
N LYS A 176 -9.87 -29.95 -11.26
CA LYS A 176 -10.58 -29.89 -12.55
C LYS A 176 -10.07 -30.92 -13.55
N LEU A 177 -8.74 -31.14 -13.58
CA LEU A 177 -8.15 -32.18 -14.42
C LEU A 177 -8.60 -33.56 -13.96
N ASN A 178 -8.53 -33.85 -12.65
CA ASN A 178 -8.99 -35.13 -12.10
C ASN A 178 -10.47 -35.36 -12.35
N ALA A 179 -11.32 -34.36 -12.12
CA ALA A 179 -12.76 -34.47 -12.36
C ALA A 179 -13.06 -34.82 -13.85
N ARG A 180 -12.26 -34.29 -14.78
CA ARG A 180 -12.40 -34.62 -16.20
C ARG A 180 -11.95 -36.04 -16.50
N LEU A 181 -10.87 -36.50 -15.87
CA LEU A 181 -10.42 -37.90 -16.01
C LEU A 181 -11.39 -38.90 -15.38
N GLU A 182 -12.03 -38.57 -14.27
CA GLU A 182 -13.08 -39.39 -13.68
C GLU A 182 -14.33 -39.44 -14.58
N GLN A 183 -14.71 -38.32 -15.21
CA GLN A 183 -15.82 -38.31 -16.18
C GLN A 183 -15.53 -39.20 -17.37
N GLN A 184 -14.33 -39.17 -17.94
CA GLN A 184 -13.96 -40.06 -19.05
C GLN A 184 -14.03 -41.53 -18.64
N LYS A 185 -13.63 -41.87 -17.41
CA LYS A 185 -13.76 -43.22 -16.86
C LYS A 185 -15.22 -43.62 -16.75
N THR A 186 -16.05 -42.76 -16.19
CA THR A 186 -17.51 -43.04 -16.04
C THR A 186 -18.17 -43.25 -17.40
N HIS A 187 -17.88 -42.41 -18.41
CA HIS A 187 -18.44 -42.60 -19.75
C HIS A 187 -17.95 -43.90 -20.43
N TRP A 188 -16.70 -44.29 -20.18
CA TRP A 188 -16.17 -45.57 -20.63
C TRP A 188 -16.90 -46.75 -19.99
N GLU A 189 -17.11 -46.73 -18.64
CA GLU A 189 -17.88 -47.75 -17.90
C GLU A 189 -19.31 -47.84 -18.42
N GLU A 190 -19.99 -46.71 -18.60
CA GLU A 190 -21.32 -46.63 -19.17
C GLU A 190 -21.40 -47.16 -20.63
N GLY A 191 -20.32 -47.00 -21.40
CA GLY A 191 -20.18 -47.56 -22.74
C GLY A 191 -20.06 -49.06 -22.73
N LEU A 192 -19.37 -49.66 -21.76
CA LEU A 192 -19.32 -51.12 -21.54
C LEU A 192 -20.71 -51.69 -21.19
N ASP A 193 -21.42 -50.97 -20.29
CA ASP A 193 -22.81 -51.37 -19.93
C ASP A 193 -23.75 -51.36 -21.15
N CYS A 194 -23.54 -50.41 -22.09
CA CYS A 194 -24.29 -50.38 -23.35
C CYS A 194 -23.99 -51.61 -24.22
N LEU A 195 -22.72 -52.07 -24.28
CA LEU A 195 -22.34 -53.26 -25.04
C LEU A 195 -22.87 -54.55 -24.42
N GLU A 196 -22.89 -54.64 -23.07
CA GLU A 196 -23.51 -55.78 -22.37
C GLU A 196 -25.01 -55.92 -22.69
N SER A 197 -25.66 -54.80 -23.03
CA SER A 197 -27.06 -54.76 -23.47
C SER A 197 -27.25 -54.74 -24.99
N LEU A 198 -26.21 -55.03 -25.77
CA LEU A 198 -26.18 -55.01 -27.24
C LEU A 198 -26.63 -53.68 -27.85
N ASN A 199 -26.43 -52.55 -27.14
CA ASN A 199 -26.81 -51.22 -27.57
C ASN A 199 -25.64 -50.51 -28.22
N GLY A 200 -25.34 -50.80 -29.48
CA GLY A 200 -24.21 -50.23 -30.22
C GLY A 200 -24.26 -48.70 -30.37
N GLU A 201 -25.43 -48.13 -30.69
CA GLU A 201 -25.57 -46.66 -30.77
C GLU A 201 -25.36 -45.97 -29.41
N GLY A 202 -25.81 -46.63 -28.33
CA GLY A 202 -25.56 -46.16 -26.97
C GLY A 202 -24.06 -46.09 -26.66
N MET A 203 -23.34 -47.16 -27.02
CA MET A 203 -21.89 -47.27 -26.86
C MET A 203 -21.15 -46.16 -27.66
N ILE A 204 -21.50 -45.98 -28.95
CA ILE A 204 -20.88 -44.93 -29.79
C ILE A 204 -21.02 -43.55 -29.11
N ARG A 205 -22.24 -43.19 -28.64
CA ARG A 205 -22.48 -41.94 -27.94
C ARG A 205 -21.61 -41.79 -26.68
N LYS A 206 -21.35 -42.89 -25.97
CA LYS A 206 -20.46 -42.89 -24.79
C LYS A 206 -19.00 -42.77 -25.19
N CYS A 207 -18.53 -43.41 -26.24
CA CYS A 207 -17.20 -43.23 -26.81
C CYS A 207 -16.96 -41.79 -27.29
N GLU A 208 -17.94 -41.15 -27.94
CA GLU A 208 -17.87 -39.72 -28.28
C GLU A 208 -17.77 -38.84 -27.05
N ALA A 209 -18.48 -39.16 -25.97
CA ALA A 209 -18.37 -38.44 -24.69
C ALA A 209 -16.96 -38.60 -24.09
N VAL A 210 -16.35 -39.80 -24.10
CA VAL A 210 -14.96 -40.03 -23.71
C VAL A 210 -14.00 -39.19 -24.58
N ILE A 211 -14.17 -39.16 -25.88
CA ILE A 211 -13.35 -38.33 -26.80
C ILE A 211 -13.46 -36.86 -26.45
N LYS A 212 -14.65 -36.37 -26.15
CA LYS A 212 -14.89 -34.99 -25.73
C LYS A 212 -14.17 -34.66 -24.43
N ASP A 213 -14.16 -35.55 -23.43
CA ASP A 213 -13.47 -35.38 -22.20
C ASP A 213 -11.94 -35.36 -22.41
N LEU A 214 -11.41 -36.27 -23.20
CA LEU A 214 -10.02 -36.36 -23.56
C LEU A 214 -9.50 -35.13 -24.34
N LYS A 215 -10.32 -34.57 -25.25
CA LYS A 215 -9.99 -33.33 -25.98
C LYS A 215 -9.85 -32.12 -25.07
N ALA A 216 -10.44 -32.14 -23.88
CA ALA A 216 -10.28 -31.08 -22.87
C ALA A 216 -8.98 -31.20 -22.06
N VAL A 217 -8.35 -32.38 -21.99
CA VAL A 217 -7.16 -32.65 -21.16
C VAL A 217 -5.98 -31.73 -21.48
N PRO A 218 -5.58 -31.49 -22.74
CA PRO A 218 -4.44 -30.61 -23.06
C PRO A 218 -4.63 -29.19 -22.51
N GLY A 219 -5.81 -28.60 -22.63
CA GLY A 219 -6.10 -27.28 -22.12
C GLY A 219 -6.07 -27.20 -20.58
N LEU A 220 -6.48 -28.26 -19.90
CA LEU A 220 -6.41 -28.37 -18.44
C LEU A 220 -4.98 -28.56 -17.96
N VAL A 221 -4.15 -29.30 -18.68
CA VAL A 221 -2.71 -29.44 -18.44
C VAL A 221 -1.99 -28.10 -18.57
N GLU A 222 -2.27 -27.34 -19.65
CA GLU A 222 -1.70 -26.00 -19.83
C GLU A 222 -2.12 -25.04 -18.73
N ALA A 223 -3.39 -25.09 -18.30
CA ALA A 223 -3.89 -24.29 -17.18
C ALA A 223 -3.18 -24.63 -15.86
N TYR A 224 -2.90 -25.90 -15.61
CA TYR A 224 -2.10 -26.35 -14.47
C TYR A 224 -0.67 -25.82 -14.54
N GLU A 225 0.03 -25.97 -15.67
CA GLU A 225 1.41 -25.50 -15.85
C GLU A 225 1.53 -23.99 -15.60
N LYS A 226 0.59 -23.21 -16.14
CA LYS A 226 0.55 -21.78 -15.91
C LYS A 226 0.44 -21.42 -14.44
N LYS A 227 -0.37 -22.17 -13.67
CA LYS A 227 -0.51 -21.96 -12.22
C LYS A 227 0.73 -22.39 -11.46
N ALA A 228 1.35 -23.49 -11.85
CA ALA A 228 2.61 -23.94 -11.27
C ALA A 228 3.74 -22.93 -11.47
N ASP A 229 3.85 -22.33 -12.66
CA ASP A 229 4.81 -21.27 -12.94
C ASP A 229 4.54 -19.99 -12.13
N GLN A 230 3.27 -19.62 -11.95
CA GLN A 230 2.89 -18.48 -11.12
C GLN A 230 3.32 -18.69 -9.67
N MET A 231 3.07 -19.87 -9.10
CA MET A 231 3.47 -20.22 -7.76
C MET A 231 4.99 -20.21 -7.57
N GLU A 232 5.74 -20.77 -8.52
CA GLU A 232 7.21 -20.77 -8.47
C GLU A 232 7.78 -19.35 -8.48
N ARG A 233 7.26 -18.46 -9.33
CA ARG A 233 7.65 -17.04 -9.37
C ARG A 233 7.29 -16.30 -8.08
N ALA A 234 6.11 -16.56 -7.52
CA ALA A 234 5.68 -15.98 -6.25
C ALA A 234 6.63 -16.38 -5.11
N LEU A 235 6.99 -17.66 -5.00
CA LEU A 235 7.94 -18.16 -4.00
C LEU A 235 9.32 -17.53 -4.13
N LYS A 236 9.86 -17.43 -5.34
CA LYS A 236 11.17 -16.81 -5.58
C LYS A 236 11.17 -15.34 -5.13
N LYS A 237 10.17 -14.57 -5.54
CA LYS A 237 10.01 -13.15 -5.16
C LYS A 237 9.89 -12.98 -3.64
N SER A 238 9.21 -13.89 -2.98
CA SER A 238 9.00 -13.84 -1.53
C SER A 238 10.24 -14.16 -0.75
N ARG A 239 11.03 -15.13 -1.21
CA ARG A 239 12.31 -15.45 -0.61
C ARG A 239 13.27 -14.25 -0.66
N GLU A 240 13.33 -13.57 -1.81
CA GLU A 240 14.15 -12.36 -1.96
C GLU A 240 13.70 -11.27 -0.98
N LYS A 241 12.40 -11.02 -0.86
CA LYS A 241 11.85 -10.03 0.07
C LYS A 241 12.04 -10.43 1.54
N PHE A 242 11.83 -11.69 1.90
CA PHE A 242 12.02 -12.18 3.26
C PHE A 242 13.47 -12.02 3.74
N VAL A 243 14.44 -12.26 2.87
CA VAL A 243 15.87 -12.07 3.17
C VAL A 243 16.20 -10.59 3.37
N SER A 244 15.52 -9.68 2.66
CA SER A 244 15.75 -8.23 2.73
C SER A 244 15.03 -7.52 3.90
N GLU A 245 14.16 -8.21 4.67
CA GLU A 245 13.46 -7.61 5.81
C GLU A 245 14.36 -7.51 7.05
N GLU A 246 15.00 -6.35 7.21
CA GLU A 246 15.92 -6.07 8.32
C GLU A 246 15.21 -5.84 9.66
N ASP A 247 13.99 -5.29 9.64
CA ASP A 247 13.20 -4.98 10.83
C ASP A 247 12.54 -6.20 11.49
N LEU A 248 12.70 -7.42 10.92
CA LEU A 248 12.10 -8.64 11.43
C LEU A 248 12.91 -9.20 12.61
N LYS A 249 12.31 -9.20 13.80
CA LYS A 249 12.95 -9.76 14.99
C LYS A 249 13.12 -11.28 14.86
N GLU A 250 14.19 -11.83 15.44
CA GLU A 250 14.52 -13.26 15.36
C GLU A 250 13.40 -14.17 15.90
N SER A 251 12.69 -13.72 16.93
CA SER A 251 11.53 -14.42 17.50
C SER A 251 10.39 -14.65 16.50
N SER A 252 10.23 -13.75 15.54
CA SER A 252 9.21 -13.83 14.48
C SER A 252 9.75 -14.54 13.22
N ARG A 253 11.05 -14.45 12.97
CA ARG A 253 11.72 -15.01 11.79
C ARG A 253 11.67 -16.54 11.74
N GLY A 254 11.95 -17.19 12.86
CA GLY A 254 12.01 -18.66 12.94
C GLY A 254 10.71 -19.37 12.50
N PRO A 255 9.56 -19.07 13.12
CA PRO A 255 8.27 -19.62 12.71
C PRO A 255 7.90 -19.35 11.25
N LEU A 256 8.11 -18.11 10.76
CA LEU A 256 7.83 -17.75 9.36
C LEU A 256 8.72 -18.52 8.37
N THR A 257 9.99 -18.72 8.71
CA THR A 257 10.92 -19.53 7.90
C THR A 257 10.43 -20.97 7.75
N LYS A 258 9.87 -21.55 8.81
CA LYS A 258 9.35 -22.93 8.78
C LYS A 258 8.18 -23.06 7.81
N GLU A 259 7.28 -22.08 7.81
CA GLU A 259 6.14 -22.06 6.90
C GLU A 259 6.57 -21.89 5.44
N ILE A 260 7.49 -20.97 5.15
CA ILE A 260 8.03 -20.77 3.80
C ILE A 260 8.69 -22.06 3.28
N ARG A 261 9.46 -22.76 4.11
CA ARG A 261 10.10 -24.03 3.75
C ARG A 261 9.10 -25.12 3.40
N SER A 262 7.92 -25.14 3.99
CA SER A 262 6.90 -26.16 3.65
C SER A 262 6.45 -26.01 2.19
N TYR A 263 6.31 -24.79 1.69
CA TYR A 263 5.99 -24.53 0.27
C TYR A 263 7.19 -24.79 -0.65
N GLU A 264 8.41 -24.48 -0.21
CA GLU A 264 9.62 -24.81 -0.98
C GLU A 264 9.75 -26.32 -1.19
N THR A 265 9.44 -27.13 -0.17
CA THR A 265 9.44 -28.60 -0.27
C THR A 265 8.39 -29.08 -1.26
N TYR A 266 7.19 -28.50 -1.21
CA TYR A 266 6.13 -28.83 -2.16
C TYR A 266 6.53 -28.54 -3.63
N ILE A 267 7.16 -27.40 -3.88
CA ILE A 267 7.62 -27.03 -5.22
C ILE A 267 8.83 -27.85 -5.65
N SER A 268 9.71 -28.26 -4.75
CA SER A 268 10.83 -29.14 -5.11
C SER A 268 10.38 -30.48 -5.69
N GLN A 269 9.20 -30.96 -5.29
CA GLN A 269 8.57 -32.18 -5.81
C GLN A 269 7.72 -31.94 -7.08
N ASP A 270 7.55 -30.69 -7.47
CA ASP A 270 6.68 -30.32 -8.61
C ASP A 270 7.25 -30.78 -9.97
N GLY A 271 8.56 -30.92 -10.10
CA GLY A 271 9.20 -31.35 -11.36
C GLY A 271 8.72 -32.72 -11.84
N GLU A 272 8.65 -33.72 -10.96
CA GLU A 272 8.13 -35.05 -11.28
C GLU A 272 6.64 -35.01 -11.57
N ARG A 273 5.89 -34.26 -10.78
CA ARG A 273 4.45 -34.07 -10.96
C ARG A 273 4.11 -33.41 -12.29
N ARG A 274 4.81 -32.35 -12.67
CA ARG A 274 4.65 -31.68 -13.98
C ARG A 274 4.93 -32.65 -15.13
N ASN A 275 5.96 -33.50 -15.03
CA ASN A 275 6.26 -34.48 -16.06
C ASN A 275 5.13 -35.51 -16.23
N MET A 276 4.58 -36.02 -15.11
CA MET A 276 3.43 -36.93 -15.16
C MET A 276 2.21 -36.28 -15.80
N ILE A 277 1.88 -35.04 -15.41
CA ILE A 277 0.73 -34.31 -15.93
C ILE A 277 0.92 -33.96 -17.41
N ARG A 278 2.11 -33.56 -17.86
CA ARG A 278 2.42 -33.37 -19.28
C ARG A 278 2.21 -34.63 -20.09
N GLY A 279 2.61 -35.79 -19.54
CA GLY A 279 2.39 -37.08 -20.19
C GLY A 279 0.93 -37.40 -20.47
N LEU A 280 -0.02 -36.84 -19.69
CA LEU A 280 -1.45 -37.01 -19.95
C LEU A 280 -1.89 -36.42 -21.30
N THR A 281 -1.24 -35.38 -21.79
CA THR A 281 -1.54 -34.79 -23.10
C THR A 281 -1.31 -35.76 -24.25
N GLU A 282 -0.20 -36.49 -24.24
CA GLU A 282 0.10 -37.47 -25.27
C GLU A 282 -0.79 -38.70 -25.15
N LYS A 283 -0.93 -39.21 -23.93
CA LYS A 283 -1.82 -40.34 -23.63
C LYS A 283 -3.28 -40.03 -24.02
N SER A 284 -3.74 -38.79 -23.82
CA SER A 284 -5.10 -38.41 -24.24
C SER A 284 -5.28 -38.47 -25.75
N ARG A 285 -4.26 -38.13 -26.54
CA ARG A 285 -4.30 -38.26 -28.00
C ARG A 285 -4.33 -39.72 -28.45
N GLU A 286 -3.52 -40.57 -27.78
CA GLU A 286 -3.51 -42.00 -28.06
C GLU A 286 -4.88 -42.61 -27.75
N ASN A 287 -5.46 -42.23 -26.61
CA ASN A 287 -6.78 -42.73 -26.20
C ASN A 287 -7.91 -42.21 -27.09
N ILE A 288 -7.82 -41.01 -27.65
CA ILE A 288 -8.76 -40.51 -28.65
C ILE A 288 -8.76 -41.43 -29.89
N ARG A 289 -7.58 -41.75 -30.42
CA ARG A 289 -7.46 -42.65 -31.58
C ARG A 289 -8.02 -44.04 -31.28
N PHE A 290 -7.75 -44.52 -30.06
CA PHE A 290 -8.33 -45.80 -29.62
C PHE A 290 -9.86 -45.79 -29.63
N MET A 291 -10.48 -44.72 -29.14
CA MET A 291 -11.94 -44.57 -29.17
C MET A 291 -12.50 -44.37 -30.58
N GLU A 292 -11.77 -43.63 -31.44
CA GLU A 292 -12.14 -43.46 -32.85
C GLU A 292 -12.15 -44.80 -33.58
N GLN A 293 -11.17 -45.68 -33.35
CA GLN A 293 -11.13 -47.05 -33.91
C GLN A 293 -12.26 -47.91 -33.37
N LEU A 294 -12.57 -47.83 -32.08
CA LEU A 294 -13.73 -48.54 -31.50
C LEU A 294 -15.07 -48.11 -32.12
N ILE A 295 -15.24 -46.83 -32.41
CA ILE A 295 -16.42 -46.31 -33.07
C ILE A 295 -16.53 -46.88 -34.49
N GLU A 296 -15.45 -46.91 -35.27
CA GLU A 296 -15.41 -47.50 -36.62
C GLU A 296 -15.78 -48.99 -36.59
N GLU A 297 -15.18 -49.76 -35.65
CA GLU A 297 -15.55 -51.19 -35.47
C GLU A 297 -17.03 -51.39 -35.10
N ALA A 298 -17.55 -50.52 -34.25
CA ALA A 298 -18.97 -50.60 -33.84
C ALA A 298 -19.92 -50.22 -34.97
N GLU A 299 -19.57 -49.20 -35.78
CA GLU A 299 -20.33 -48.79 -36.95
C GLU A 299 -20.39 -49.92 -38.01
N GLU A 300 -19.25 -50.62 -38.22
CA GLU A 300 -19.21 -51.77 -39.10
C GLU A 300 -20.13 -52.91 -38.63
N VAL A 301 -20.19 -53.21 -37.34
CA VAL A 301 -21.09 -54.22 -36.78
C VAL A 301 -22.56 -53.79 -36.93
N ILE A 302 -22.88 -52.50 -36.60
CA ILE A 302 -24.25 -51.98 -36.77
C ILE A 302 -24.67 -52.06 -38.23
N GLN A 303 -23.84 -51.66 -39.16
CA GLN A 303 -24.13 -51.72 -40.59
C GLN A 303 -24.36 -53.16 -41.05
N TYR A 304 -23.53 -54.10 -40.57
CA TYR A 304 -23.69 -55.52 -40.86
C TYR A 304 -25.08 -56.06 -40.36
N ILE A 305 -25.49 -55.66 -39.15
CA ILE A 305 -26.77 -56.05 -38.58
C ILE A 305 -27.94 -55.45 -39.39
N ASP A 306 -27.83 -54.17 -39.77
CA ASP A 306 -28.89 -53.47 -40.54
C ASP A 306 -29.02 -53.98 -41.98
N ASP A 307 -27.90 -54.38 -42.60
CA ASP A 307 -27.90 -54.92 -43.96
C ASP A 307 -28.21 -56.43 -44.03
N TRP A 308 -28.33 -57.14 -42.87
CA TRP A 308 -28.52 -58.57 -42.81
C TRP A 308 -29.95 -58.95 -43.18
N GLU A 309 -30.07 -59.78 -44.18
CA GLU A 309 -31.38 -60.41 -44.62
C GLU A 309 -31.26 -61.91 -44.40
N PRO A 310 -32.20 -62.55 -43.66
CA PRO A 310 -32.21 -63.99 -43.45
C PRO A 310 -32.40 -64.71 -44.81
N SER A 311 -31.54 -65.69 -45.08
CA SER A 311 -31.58 -66.48 -46.30
C SER A 311 -32.51 -67.66 -46.20
N ASP A 312 -32.85 -68.20 -45.01
CA ASP A 312 -33.73 -69.26 -44.68
C ASP A 312 -34.41 -69.03 -43.30
N GLU A 313 -35.59 -69.73 -43.04
CA GLU A 313 -36.36 -69.54 -41.79
C GLU A 313 -35.63 -69.94 -40.47
N GLU A 314 -34.43 -70.58 -40.56
CA GLU A 314 -33.61 -71.02 -39.40
C GLU A 314 -32.31 -70.21 -39.21
N ASP A 315 -32.07 -69.18 -40.03
CA ASP A 315 -30.87 -68.33 -39.88
C ASP A 315 -31.18 -67.20 -38.89
N ASP A 316 -30.88 -67.43 -37.60
CA ASP A 316 -30.90 -66.43 -36.57
C ASP A 316 -29.47 -65.74 -36.50
N LEU A 317 -29.47 -64.41 -36.52
CA LEU A 317 -28.21 -63.65 -36.35
C LEU A 317 -27.76 -63.71 -34.91
N ASP A 318 -26.56 -64.24 -34.64
CA ASP A 318 -25.97 -64.20 -33.31
C ASP A 318 -25.27 -62.84 -33.09
N GLU A 319 -26.03 -61.85 -32.58
CA GLU A 319 -25.54 -60.50 -32.30
C GLU A 319 -24.47 -60.50 -31.20
N GLU A 320 -24.50 -61.43 -30.24
CA GLU A 320 -23.47 -61.53 -29.18
C GLU A 320 -22.11 -61.88 -29.78
N GLU A 321 -22.05 -62.81 -30.76
CA GLU A 321 -20.79 -63.18 -31.40
C GLU A 321 -20.23 -62.02 -32.25
N LEU A 322 -21.08 -61.20 -32.86
CA LEU A 322 -20.68 -60.02 -33.64
C LEU A 322 -20.10 -58.90 -32.78
N TRP A 323 -20.64 -58.70 -31.59
CA TRP A 323 -20.16 -57.67 -30.64
C TRP A 323 -18.97 -58.13 -29.82
N GLU A 324 -18.66 -59.42 -29.70
CA GLU A 324 -17.55 -59.95 -28.88
C GLU A 324 -16.17 -59.29 -29.17
N PRO A 325 -15.74 -59.05 -30.41
CA PRO A 325 -14.49 -58.37 -30.73
C PRO A 325 -14.46 -56.92 -30.22
N VAL A 326 -15.57 -56.18 -30.38
CA VAL A 326 -15.71 -54.80 -29.92
C VAL A 326 -15.67 -54.72 -28.40
N ILE A 327 -16.38 -55.62 -27.70
CA ILE A 327 -16.36 -55.74 -26.22
C ILE A 327 -14.94 -56.01 -25.73
N ARG A 328 -14.25 -56.97 -26.39
CA ARG A 328 -12.85 -57.32 -26.01
C ARG A 328 -11.90 -56.18 -26.27
N HIS A 329 -12.08 -55.37 -27.33
CA HIS A 329 -11.25 -54.19 -27.64
C HIS A 329 -11.54 -53.08 -26.63
N MET A 330 -12.80 -52.76 -26.35
CA MET A 330 -13.20 -51.74 -25.38
C MET A 330 -12.74 -52.05 -23.96
N SER A 331 -12.71 -53.31 -23.55
CA SER A 331 -12.23 -53.76 -22.24
C SER A 331 -10.73 -53.55 -22.06
N ARG A 332 -9.95 -53.37 -23.14
CA ARG A 332 -8.52 -53.08 -23.11
C ARG A 332 -8.18 -51.59 -23.06
N TYR A 333 -9.18 -50.72 -23.03
CA TYR A 333 -8.97 -49.28 -22.99
C TYR A 333 -8.11 -48.83 -21.80
N PRO A 334 -7.02 -48.12 -22.03
CA PRO A 334 -6.14 -47.67 -20.97
C PRO A 334 -6.69 -46.41 -20.30
N VAL A 335 -7.57 -46.57 -19.31
CA VAL A 335 -8.20 -45.48 -18.58
C VAL A 335 -7.13 -44.54 -18.00
N LEU A 336 -7.26 -43.24 -18.33
CA LEU A 336 -6.37 -42.24 -17.78
C LEU A 336 -6.76 -41.88 -16.36
N THR A 337 -5.76 -41.87 -15.46
CA THR A 337 -5.89 -41.44 -14.08
C THR A 337 -4.82 -40.42 -13.74
N LEU A 338 -5.08 -39.56 -12.77
CA LEU A 338 -4.17 -38.49 -12.39
C LEU A 338 -3.01 -39.07 -11.58
N GLY A 339 -2.52 -40.11 -11.48
CA GLY A 339 -1.34 -40.70 -10.85
C GLY A 339 -0.57 -39.90 -9.78
N VAL A 340 -1.08 -38.75 -9.33
CA VAL A 340 -0.45 -37.85 -8.34
C VAL A 340 -1.38 -37.66 -7.14
N SER A 341 -0.81 -37.64 -5.94
CA SER A 341 -1.56 -37.38 -4.73
C SER A 341 -1.89 -35.88 -4.59
N PHE A 342 -3.14 -35.60 -4.20
CA PHE A 342 -3.57 -34.30 -3.75
C PHE A 342 -3.07 -34.05 -2.31
N GLY A 343 -2.83 -32.81 -1.98
CA GLY A 343 -2.71 -32.46 -0.58
C GLY A 343 -1.42 -31.77 -0.18
N VAL A 344 -1.35 -30.47 -0.46
CA VAL A 344 -0.41 -29.59 0.20
C VAL A 344 -1.01 -29.05 1.49
N LYS A 345 -2.32 -28.98 1.59
CA LYS A 345 -3.00 -28.49 2.80
C LYS A 345 -4.36 -29.14 3.00
N ASP A 346 -4.65 -29.46 4.28
CA ASP A 346 -6.01 -29.65 4.76
C ASP A 346 -6.86 -28.47 4.31
N LYS A 347 -7.89 -28.72 3.52
CA LYS A 347 -8.85 -27.71 3.02
C LYS A 347 -9.47 -26.89 4.14
N GLU A 348 -9.44 -27.38 5.37
CA GLU A 348 -9.95 -26.73 6.57
C GLU A 348 -9.03 -25.65 7.13
N LYS A 349 -7.72 -25.69 6.83
CA LYS A 349 -6.73 -24.72 7.37
C LYS A 349 -6.62 -23.42 6.59
N GLU A 350 -7.20 -23.33 5.40
CA GLU A 350 -7.19 -22.14 4.55
C GLU A 350 -8.07 -21.00 5.03
N GLY A 351 -9.04 -21.32 5.87
CA GLY A 351 -10.16 -20.41 6.10
C GLY A 351 -9.89 -19.26 7.07
N TRP A 352 -8.91 -19.33 7.97
CA TRP A 352 -8.86 -18.36 9.07
C TRP A 352 -8.15 -17.05 8.69
N LEU A 353 -7.02 -17.11 8.00
CA LEU A 353 -6.33 -15.90 7.50
C LEU A 353 -7.16 -15.22 6.41
N GLU A 354 -7.73 -15.98 5.50
CA GLU A 354 -8.61 -15.47 4.45
C GLU A 354 -9.96 -15.00 5.00
N LYS A 355 -10.52 -15.67 6.00
CA LYS A 355 -11.70 -15.18 6.74
C LYS A 355 -11.41 -13.90 7.50
N ILE A 356 -10.29 -13.79 8.21
CA ILE A 356 -9.90 -12.56 8.88
C ILE A 356 -9.66 -11.43 7.87
N LYS A 357 -9.04 -11.72 6.73
CA LYS A 357 -8.77 -10.74 5.68
C LYS A 357 -10.01 -10.38 4.86
N SER A 358 -10.89 -11.33 4.57
CA SER A 358 -12.17 -11.03 3.90
C SER A 358 -13.13 -10.28 4.82
N MET A 359 -13.11 -10.55 6.11
CA MET A 359 -13.80 -9.75 7.13
C MET A 359 -13.17 -8.36 7.26
N SER A 360 -11.85 -8.22 7.09
CA SER A 360 -11.16 -6.93 7.11
C SER A 360 -11.38 -6.12 5.82
N GLY A 361 -11.63 -6.76 4.68
CA GLY A 361 -11.77 -6.08 3.38
C GLY A 361 -13.17 -5.62 3.01
N LYS A 362 -14.22 -6.26 3.55
CA LYS A 362 -15.62 -5.92 3.24
C LYS A 362 -16.37 -5.49 4.50
N GLY A 363 -16.48 -4.18 4.72
CA GLY A 363 -17.32 -3.63 5.79
C GLY A 363 -16.58 -3.42 7.11
N ILE A 364 -15.26 -3.33 7.10
CA ILE A 364 -14.45 -3.07 8.29
C ILE A 364 -14.90 -1.80 9.02
N LEU A 365 -15.31 -0.78 8.27
CA LEU A 365 -15.87 0.43 8.85
C LEU A 365 -17.13 0.13 9.66
N LYS A 366 -17.99 -0.79 9.20
CA LYS A 366 -19.20 -1.20 9.96
C LYS A 366 -18.90 -2.00 11.22
N ILE A 367 -17.74 -2.63 11.29
CA ILE A 367 -17.30 -3.44 12.45
C ILE A 367 -16.60 -2.55 13.48
N VAL A 368 -15.79 -1.59 13.02
CA VAL A 368 -14.94 -0.75 13.86
C VAL A 368 -15.67 0.50 14.34
N LEU A 369 -16.61 1.02 13.52
CA LEU A 369 -17.38 2.22 13.85
C LEU A 369 -18.66 1.87 14.62
N PRO A 370 -19.09 2.74 15.54
CA PRO A 370 -20.41 2.63 16.16
C PRO A 370 -21.51 2.53 15.10
N PRO A 371 -22.61 1.78 15.37
CA PRO A 371 -23.68 1.55 14.39
C PRO A 371 -24.37 2.83 13.89
N ASP A 372 -24.34 3.87 14.69
CA ASP A 372 -24.92 5.20 14.46
C ASP A 372 -23.96 6.19 13.83
N CYS A 373 -22.70 5.80 13.59
CA CYS A 373 -21.69 6.67 13.03
C CYS A 373 -21.89 6.87 11.54
N GLN A 374 -22.03 8.13 11.11
CA GLN A 374 -22.07 8.51 9.70
C GLN A 374 -20.67 8.81 9.20
N VAL A 375 -20.25 8.13 8.15
CA VAL A 375 -18.99 8.38 7.47
C VAL A 375 -19.19 9.41 6.38
N SER A 376 -18.34 10.43 6.35
CA SER A 376 -18.34 11.43 5.29
C SER A 376 -18.01 10.79 3.93
N GLU A 377 -18.77 11.15 2.90
CA GLU A 377 -18.50 10.80 1.49
C GLU A 377 -18.01 12.02 0.68
N LYS A 378 -17.64 13.10 1.38
CA LYS A 378 -17.17 14.32 0.73
C LYS A 378 -15.98 14.03 -0.18
N ARG A 379 -15.96 14.72 -1.32
CA ARG A 379 -14.82 14.72 -2.23
C ARG A 379 -13.98 15.95 -1.96
N LEU A 380 -12.68 15.77 -1.92
CA LEU A 380 -11.77 16.89 -1.78
C LEU A 380 -11.81 17.76 -3.05
N PRO A 381 -12.02 19.08 -2.91
CA PRO A 381 -12.09 19.98 -4.03
C PRO A 381 -10.72 20.29 -4.66
N LEU A 382 -9.65 19.65 -4.21
CA LEU A 382 -8.30 19.93 -4.63
C LEU A 382 -8.00 19.29 -5.99
N LEU A 383 -7.58 20.12 -6.93
CA LEU A 383 -7.16 19.73 -8.27
C LEU A 383 -5.83 18.94 -8.27
N GLN A 384 -5.03 19.08 -7.23
CA GLN A 384 -3.77 18.37 -7.06
C GLN A 384 -3.73 17.70 -5.68
N ALA A 385 -3.91 16.39 -5.68
CA ALA A 385 -3.73 15.60 -4.47
C ALA A 385 -2.24 15.53 -4.10
N PRO A 386 -1.89 15.44 -2.81
CA PRO A 386 -0.50 15.17 -2.36
C PRO A 386 0.09 13.88 -2.93
N SER A 387 -0.74 13.01 -3.51
CA SER A 387 -0.31 11.85 -4.31
C SER A 387 0.52 12.22 -5.54
N ALA A 388 0.58 13.51 -5.92
CA ALA A 388 1.56 14.04 -6.86
C ALA A 388 2.99 14.07 -6.26
N LEU A 389 3.13 13.96 -4.95
CA LEU A 389 4.40 13.55 -4.34
C LEU A 389 4.64 12.10 -4.78
N SER A 390 5.57 11.94 -5.70
CA SER A 390 5.91 10.64 -6.28
C SER A 390 6.13 9.63 -5.15
N LYS A 391 5.62 8.41 -5.33
CA LYS A 391 5.85 7.30 -4.38
C LYS A 391 7.34 7.00 -4.14
N ASN A 392 8.21 7.49 -5.02
CA ASN A 392 9.66 7.37 -4.93
C ASN A 392 10.33 8.54 -4.19
N ASP A 393 9.61 9.65 -4.01
CA ASP A 393 9.99 10.68 -3.06
C ASP A 393 9.53 10.24 -1.66
N THR A 394 10.15 9.22 -1.14
CA THR A 394 10.28 9.12 0.31
C THR A 394 10.98 10.42 0.69
N ALA A 395 10.19 11.38 1.11
CA ALA A 395 10.70 12.63 1.62
C ALA A 395 11.59 12.27 2.80
N HIS A 396 12.88 12.17 2.56
CA HIS A 396 13.85 12.34 3.60
C HIS A 396 13.67 13.79 4.03
N PHE A 397 12.81 14.00 5.01
CA PHE A 397 12.73 15.25 5.72
C PHE A 397 14.13 15.50 6.27
N GLN A 398 14.87 16.37 5.60
CA GLN A 398 16.25 16.67 5.99
C GLN A 398 16.32 17.43 7.32
N GLY A 399 15.19 17.84 7.88
CA GLY A 399 15.07 18.61 9.13
C GLY A 399 14.78 17.78 10.38
N ILE A 400 14.10 16.63 10.26
CA ILE A 400 13.76 15.80 11.43
C ILE A 400 14.76 14.67 11.57
N SER A 401 15.77 14.89 12.40
CA SER A 401 16.79 13.87 12.71
C SER A 401 16.39 12.97 13.87
N SER A 402 15.55 13.43 14.79
CA SER A 402 15.21 12.70 15.99
C SER A 402 13.83 12.02 15.91
N LEU A 403 13.69 10.89 16.57
CA LEU A 403 12.40 10.20 16.74
C LEU A 403 11.38 11.09 17.43
N MET A 404 11.83 11.88 18.41
CA MET A 404 10.97 12.79 19.17
C MET A 404 10.36 13.88 18.29
N ASP A 405 11.12 14.45 17.36
CA ASP A 405 10.59 15.45 16.42
C ASP A 405 9.47 14.84 15.55
N ARG A 406 9.64 13.59 15.07
CA ARG A 406 8.60 12.88 14.30
C ARG A 406 7.33 12.64 15.11
N LEU A 407 7.46 12.24 16.37
CA LEU A 407 6.34 12.06 17.26
C LEU A 407 5.63 13.39 17.55
N THR A 408 6.41 14.47 17.73
CA THR A 408 5.90 15.83 17.94
C THR A 408 5.08 16.31 16.73
N VAL A 409 5.58 16.13 15.51
CA VAL A 409 4.83 16.46 14.29
C VAL A 409 3.58 15.59 14.13
N SER A 410 3.66 14.31 14.49
CA SER A 410 2.49 13.42 14.46
C SER A 410 1.41 13.87 15.47
N GLU A 411 1.81 14.23 16.68
CA GLU A 411 0.91 14.77 17.70
C GLU A 411 0.28 16.11 17.27
N TYR A 412 1.07 16.99 16.66
CA TYR A 412 0.55 18.21 16.05
C TYR A 412 -0.53 17.89 14.99
N GLY A 413 -0.28 16.90 14.12
CA GLY A 413 -1.23 16.45 13.12
C GLY A 413 -2.58 16.06 13.73
N VAL A 414 -2.57 15.23 14.76
CA VAL A 414 -3.78 14.80 15.46
C VAL A 414 -4.49 15.97 16.17
N ARG A 415 -3.75 16.99 16.64
CA ARG A 415 -4.35 18.11 17.36
C ARG A 415 -4.97 19.17 16.47
N TYR A 416 -4.32 19.48 15.37
CA TYR A 416 -4.64 20.67 14.56
C TYR A 416 -5.28 20.34 13.21
N PHE A 417 -5.17 19.13 12.69
CA PHE A 417 -5.94 18.72 11.51
C PHE A 417 -7.28 18.10 11.90
N SER A 418 -8.26 18.28 11.04
CA SER A 418 -9.53 17.56 11.15
C SER A 418 -9.29 16.08 10.86
N HIS A 419 -9.91 15.21 11.64
CA HIS A 419 -9.86 13.77 11.41
C HIS A 419 -11.19 13.15 11.86
N PHE A 420 -11.38 11.88 11.62
CA PHE A 420 -12.62 11.16 11.85
C PHE A 420 -13.23 11.38 13.24
N GLU A 421 -12.43 11.37 14.30
CA GLU A 421 -12.92 11.56 15.67
C GLU A 421 -13.08 13.03 16.05
N LYS A 422 -12.47 13.96 15.31
CA LYS A 422 -12.43 15.38 15.60
C LYS A 422 -12.65 16.21 14.34
N ILE A 423 -13.90 16.29 13.93
CA ILE A 423 -14.31 17.21 12.86
C ILE A 423 -14.49 18.59 13.48
N LYS A 424 -13.68 19.55 13.01
CA LYS A 424 -13.71 20.93 13.53
C LYS A 424 -14.95 21.68 13.09
N ASP A 425 -15.35 21.50 11.83
CA ASP A 425 -16.48 22.18 11.23
C ASP A 425 -17.23 21.26 10.29
N LYS A 426 -18.54 21.51 10.07
CA LYS A 426 -19.37 20.66 9.18
C LYS A 426 -18.89 20.60 7.75
N ASP A 427 -18.13 21.60 7.32
CA ASP A 427 -17.57 21.71 5.97
C ASP A 427 -16.15 21.12 5.85
N ASN A 428 -15.50 20.78 6.97
CA ASN A 428 -14.17 20.23 6.95
C ASN A 428 -14.16 18.76 6.51
N PHE A 429 -13.09 18.38 5.82
CA PHE A 429 -12.79 17.03 5.39
C PHE A 429 -11.98 16.30 6.48
N TYR A 430 -11.75 15.01 6.29
CA TYR A 430 -10.78 14.26 7.08
C TYR A 430 -9.36 14.59 6.60
N GLU A 431 -8.86 15.76 7.02
CA GLU A 431 -7.58 16.31 6.56
C GLU A 431 -6.41 15.39 6.89
N LEU A 432 -6.38 14.83 8.10
CA LEU A 432 -5.28 13.97 8.53
C LEU A 432 -5.24 12.68 7.71
N GLU A 433 -6.36 12.01 7.52
CA GLU A 433 -6.48 10.80 6.70
C GLU A 433 -6.13 11.10 5.24
N TYR A 434 -6.52 12.28 4.74
CA TYR A 434 -6.16 12.71 3.40
C TYR A 434 -4.64 12.95 3.25
N ILE A 435 -4.01 13.61 4.20
CA ILE A 435 -2.55 13.84 4.20
C ILE A 435 -1.80 12.50 4.17
N LEU A 436 -2.30 11.50 4.89
CA LEU A 436 -1.67 10.19 4.97
C LEU A 436 -1.86 9.34 3.69
N TYR A 437 -3.02 9.45 3.01
CA TYR A 437 -3.39 8.49 1.96
C TYR A 437 -3.69 9.11 0.60
N GLY A 438 -4.03 10.38 0.52
CA GLY A 438 -4.24 11.13 -0.74
C GLY A 438 -5.33 10.56 -1.64
N LYS A 439 -6.39 9.94 -1.08
CA LYS A 439 -7.52 9.40 -1.85
C LYS A 439 -8.53 10.50 -2.19
N LYS A 440 -9.45 10.21 -3.11
CA LYS A 440 -10.39 11.20 -3.63
C LYS A 440 -11.54 11.55 -2.69
N THR A 441 -11.90 10.65 -1.78
CA THR A 441 -13.02 10.82 -0.86
C THR A 441 -12.60 10.58 0.58
N ASP A 442 -13.28 11.22 1.52
CA ASP A 442 -13.10 11.03 2.95
C ASP A 442 -13.24 9.55 3.34
N ARG A 443 -14.24 8.89 2.79
CA ARG A 443 -14.48 7.47 3.03
C ARG A 443 -13.30 6.60 2.63
N GLU A 444 -12.75 6.81 1.44
CA GLU A 444 -11.59 6.04 0.97
C GLU A 444 -10.34 6.28 1.83
N ASN A 445 -10.15 7.52 2.30
CA ASN A 445 -9.06 7.88 3.20
C ASN A 445 -9.22 7.23 4.57
N LEU A 446 -10.43 7.26 5.13
CA LEU A 446 -10.74 6.62 6.41
C LEU A 446 -10.59 5.09 6.31
N GLU A 447 -11.09 4.45 5.24
CA GLU A 447 -10.90 3.03 5.01
C GLU A 447 -9.42 2.64 4.98
N ALA A 448 -8.58 3.43 4.31
CA ALA A 448 -7.14 3.21 4.27
C ALA A 448 -6.49 3.35 5.65
N SER A 449 -6.92 4.34 6.45
CA SER A 449 -6.44 4.54 7.83
C SER A 449 -6.80 3.36 8.72
N VAL A 450 -8.06 2.95 8.71
CA VAL A 450 -8.56 1.81 9.50
C VAL A 450 -7.87 0.51 9.10
N LEU A 451 -7.73 0.25 7.79
CA LEU A 451 -7.00 -0.92 7.30
C LEU A 451 -5.55 -0.94 7.80
N LYS A 452 -4.88 0.21 7.84
CA LYS A 452 -3.52 0.32 8.36
C LYS A 452 -3.44 0.03 9.86
N LEU A 453 -4.36 0.58 10.65
CA LEU A 453 -4.43 0.32 12.10
C LEU A 453 -4.72 -1.16 12.39
N VAL A 454 -5.67 -1.75 11.67
CA VAL A 454 -5.98 -3.18 11.78
C VAL A 454 -4.78 -4.03 11.40
N SER A 455 -4.08 -3.68 10.32
CA SER A 455 -2.87 -4.38 9.89
C SER A 455 -1.78 -4.36 10.98
N VAL A 456 -1.53 -3.21 11.60
CA VAL A 456 -0.56 -3.12 12.72
C VAL A 456 -1.02 -4.00 13.89
N ARG A 457 -2.30 -3.95 14.26
CA ARG A 457 -2.86 -4.77 15.34
C ARG A 457 -2.78 -6.27 15.03
N GLN A 458 -3.07 -6.67 13.79
CA GLN A 458 -2.91 -8.05 13.34
C GLN A 458 -1.45 -8.52 13.47
N GLY A 459 -0.49 -7.68 13.05
CA GLY A 459 0.92 -7.99 13.18
C GLY A 459 1.36 -8.17 14.64
N LEU A 460 0.90 -7.31 15.54
CA LEU A 460 1.16 -7.44 16.99
C LEU A 460 0.54 -8.72 17.56
N ASN A 461 -0.70 -9.03 17.19
CA ASN A 461 -1.35 -10.28 17.60
C ASN A 461 -0.63 -11.52 17.06
N MET A 462 -0.16 -11.46 15.79
CA MET A 462 0.61 -12.54 15.18
C MET A 462 1.93 -12.77 15.92
N ILE A 463 2.66 -11.70 16.26
CA ILE A 463 3.87 -11.78 17.07
C ILE A 463 3.58 -12.46 18.41
N HIS A 464 2.48 -12.08 19.06
CA HIS A 464 2.08 -12.68 20.33
C HIS A 464 1.76 -14.16 20.23
N ILE A 465 1.04 -14.59 19.18
CA ILE A 465 0.75 -16.01 18.92
C ILE A 465 2.04 -16.79 18.60
N LEU A 466 2.92 -16.22 17.78
CA LEU A 466 4.17 -16.87 17.37
C LEU A 466 5.18 -16.99 18.52
N SER A 467 5.16 -16.07 19.47
CA SER A 467 6.08 -16.06 20.64
C SER A 467 5.67 -17.03 21.76
N ASP A 468 4.41 -17.46 21.79
CA ASP A 468 3.87 -18.35 22.83
C ASP A 468 3.55 -19.74 22.23
N GLY A 469 4.33 -20.76 22.61
CA GLY A 469 4.18 -22.12 22.08
C GLY A 469 2.80 -22.75 22.38
N LYS A 470 2.15 -22.39 23.50
CA LYS A 470 0.80 -22.89 23.82
C LYS A 470 -0.25 -22.24 22.93
N LYS A 471 -0.20 -20.90 22.77
CA LYS A 471 -1.13 -20.15 21.92
C LYS A 471 -0.98 -20.52 20.45
N ARG A 472 0.25 -20.85 20.02
CA ARG A 472 0.51 -21.37 18.70
C ARG A 472 -0.20 -22.71 18.48
N GLN A 473 -0.09 -23.63 19.43
CA GLN A 473 -0.73 -24.94 19.36
C GLN A 473 -2.26 -24.83 19.42
N GLU A 474 -2.79 -23.92 20.24
CA GLU A 474 -4.23 -23.59 20.29
C GLU A 474 -4.72 -23.00 18.95
N ALA A 475 -3.96 -22.08 18.36
CA ALA A 475 -4.29 -21.50 17.06
C ALA A 475 -4.22 -22.54 15.93
N GLU A 476 -3.25 -23.45 15.95
CA GLU A 476 -3.12 -24.57 15.01
C GLU A 476 -4.29 -25.57 15.17
N THR A 477 -4.86 -25.70 16.37
CA THR A 477 -6.00 -26.60 16.66
C THR A 477 -7.35 -25.97 16.28
N LEU A 478 -7.46 -24.64 16.36
CA LEU A 478 -8.67 -23.88 16.01
C LEU A 478 -8.76 -23.54 14.51
N ALA A 479 -7.66 -23.66 13.77
CA ALA A 479 -7.59 -23.44 12.32
C ALA A 479 -7.84 -24.73 11.55
#